data_643bb5e650e380dc4d727c3c70d900ae
#
_entry.id   643bb5e650e380dc4d727c3c70d900ae
#
_cell.length_a   1.000
_cell.length_b   1.000
_cell.length_c   1.000
_cell.angle_alpha   90.00
_cell.angle_beta   90.00
_cell.angle_gamma   90.00
#
_symmetry.space_group_name_H-M   'P 1'
#
loop_
_entity.id
_entity.type
_entity.pdbx_description
1 polymer ?
#
loop_
_entity_poly.entity_id
_entity_poly.type
_entity_poly.pdbx_seq_one_letter_code
_entity_poly.pdbx_strand_id
1 'polypeptide(L)'
;PKVSISITPQESPLLEEWLSAQRHDIGLTEVDNAPPGTALATLMSVDEVCVLPDGHTLASKAVLQPADFAGQPFISLAAVDPYRQQIDAIFAQAGVERRMALDTHSAASVCAMVREGVGLAIVNPLTALDYAGQGLQIRRFAVSLPFTVTLVKPLHRPLSQLVALFEQALHAQAGEVKRRLLQL
;
A
#
# COMPACT_ATOMS: atom_id res chain seq x y z
N PRO A 1 -24.27 -8.30 12.23
CA PRO A 1 -24.60 -6.90 12.05
C PRO A 1 -25.66 -6.73 10.97
N LYS A 2 -26.61 -5.80 11.21
CA LYS A 2 -27.73 -5.55 10.27
C LYS A 2 -27.42 -4.32 9.40
N VAL A 3 -26.19 -4.24 8.88
CA VAL A 3 -25.73 -3.11 8.06
C VAL A 3 -25.27 -3.65 6.71
N SER A 4 -25.75 -3.05 5.63
CA SER A 4 -25.26 -3.29 4.29
C SER A 4 -24.17 -2.27 3.96
N ILE A 5 -23.05 -2.73 3.43
CA ILE A 5 -21.93 -1.89 2.98
C ILE A 5 -21.75 -2.13 1.48
N SER A 6 -21.70 -1.05 0.70
CA SER A 6 -21.33 -1.08 -0.71
C SER A 6 -19.91 -0.51 -0.87
N ILE A 7 -19.03 -1.26 -1.49
CA ILE A 7 -17.64 -0.84 -1.75
C ILE A 7 -17.48 -0.72 -3.25
N THR A 8 -17.01 0.44 -3.71
CA THR A 8 -16.75 0.71 -5.11
C THR A 8 -15.28 1.07 -5.29
N PRO A 9 -14.44 0.16 -5.79
CA PRO A 9 -13.07 0.47 -6.17
C PRO A 9 -13.07 1.42 -7.37
N GLN A 10 -12.25 2.47 -7.31
CA GLN A 10 -12.15 3.46 -8.38
C GLN A 10 -10.77 4.10 -8.40
N GLU A 11 -10.28 4.46 -9.58
CA GLU A 11 -9.06 5.24 -9.74
C GLU A 11 -9.24 6.69 -9.28
N SER A 12 -8.15 7.31 -8.80
CA SER A 12 -8.18 8.59 -8.08
C SER A 12 -8.97 9.72 -8.73
N PRO A 13 -8.84 10.07 -10.00
CA PRO A 13 -9.57 11.23 -10.54
C PRO A 13 -11.08 11.09 -10.42
N LEU A 14 -11.62 9.90 -10.69
CA LEU A 14 -13.06 9.65 -10.63
C LEU A 14 -13.54 9.46 -9.19
N LEU A 15 -12.72 8.88 -8.32
CA LEU A 15 -13.00 8.80 -6.89
C LEU A 15 -13.15 10.19 -6.28
N GLU A 16 -12.26 11.11 -6.61
CA GLU A 16 -12.27 12.49 -6.14
C GLU A 16 -13.52 13.24 -6.61
N GLU A 17 -13.93 13.06 -7.88
CA GLU A 17 -15.17 13.60 -8.41
C GLU A 17 -16.39 13.08 -7.65
N TRP A 18 -16.47 11.78 -7.39
CA TRP A 18 -17.61 11.19 -6.68
C TRP A 18 -17.70 11.60 -5.22
N LEU A 19 -16.57 11.78 -4.55
CA LEU A 19 -16.53 12.27 -3.19
C LEU A 19 -16.92 13.76 -3.13
N SER A 20 -16.40 14.57 -4.06
CA SER A 20 -16.80 15.99 -4.18
C SER A 20 -18.29 16.12 -4.49
N ALA A 21 -18.86 15.25 -5.32
CA ALA A 21 -20.29 15.18 -5.63
C ALA A 21 -21.16 14.57 -4.50
N GLN A 22 -20.56 14.26 -3.33
CA GLN A 22 -21.25 13.71 -2.16
C GLN A 22 -21.97 12.36 -2.41
N ARG A 23 -21.48 11.56 -3.38
CA ARG A 23 -22.10 10.27 -3.77
C ARG A 23 -21.81 9.13 -2.81
N HIS A 24 -20.73 9.22 -2.05
CA HIS A 24 -20.28 8.21 -1.07
C HIS A 24 -20.24 8.78 0.33
N ASP A 25 -20.41 7.94 1.35
CA ASP A 25 -20.36 8.33 2.75
C ASP A 25 -18.93 8.57 3.23
N ILE A 26 -17.99 7.76 2.74
CA ILE A 26 -16.55 7.77 3.06
C ILE A 26 -15.76 7.31 1.85
N GLY A 27 -14.58 7.87 1.64
CA GLY A 27 -13.55 7.36 0.72
C GLY A 27 -12.29 6.98 1.48
N LEU A 28 -11.56 5.99 0.95
CA LEU A 28 -10.19 5.69 1.33
C LEU A 28 -9.29 5.95 0.12
N THR A 29 -8.20 6.66 0.33
CA THR A 29 -7.30 7.07 -0.75
C THR A 29 -5.87 7.21 -0.23
N GLU A 30 -4.92 7.29 -1.15
CA GLU A 30 -3.51 7.59 -0.88
C GLU A 30 -3.14 9.05 -1.22
N VAL A 31 -4.12 9.89 -1.60
CA VAL A 31 -3.86 11.29 -1.95
C VAL A 31 -3.66 12.18 -0.73
N ASP A 32 -2.82 13.20 -0.89
CA ASP A 32 -2.46 14.17 0.15
C ASP A 32 -3.34 15.42 0.12
N ASN A 33 -4.03 15.68 -0.99
CA ASN A 33 -4.83 16.87 -1.19
C ASN A 33 -6.32 16.56 -1.08
N ALA A 34 -7.03 17.36 -0.28
CA ALA A 34 -8.48 17.21 -0.13
C ALA A 34 -9.20 17.60 -1.43
N PRO A 35 -9.98 16.69 -2.04
CA PRO A 35 -10.90 17.06 -3.12
C PRO A 35 -11.88 18.14 -2.66
N PRO A 36 -12.36 19.02 -3.56
CA PRO A 36 -13.30 20.08 -3.20
C PRO A 36 -14.53 19.55 -2.44
N GLY A 37 -14.93 20.23 -1.38
CA GLY A 37 -16.08 19.83 -0.57
C GLY A 37 -15.87 18.61 0.33
N THR A 38 -14.59 18.23 0.56
CA THR A 38 -14.21 17.10 1.43
C THR A 38 -13.21 17.52 2.51
N ALA A 39 -13.07 16.68 3.54
CA ALA A 39 -12.00 16.77 4.53
C ALA A 39 -11.20 15.47 4.55
N LEU A 40 -9.88 15.60 4.75
CA LEU A 40 -8.98 14.48 4.92
C LEU A 40 -8.68 14.22 6.39
N ALA A 41 -8.57 12.94 6.74
CA ALA A 41 -8.01 12.50 8.01
C ALA A 41 -7.09 11.29 7.76
N THR A 42 -5.83 11.40 8.16
CA THR A 42 -4.90 10.27 8.03
C THR A 42 -5.36 9.10 8.88
N LEU A 43 -5.67 7.99 8.24
CA LEU A 43 -6.04 6.75 8.91
C LEU A 43 -4.80 6.01 9.39
N MET A 44 -3.81 5.88 8.52
CA MET A 44 -2.50 5.32 8.86
C MET A 44 -1.41 5.80 7.91
N SER A 45 -0.17 5.84 8.42
CA SER A 45 1.03 6.01 7.63
C SER A 45 2.07 5.01 8.13
N VAL A 46 2.64 4.23 7.23
CA VAL A 46 3.65 3.18 7.47
C VAL A 46 4.52 3.08 6.23
N ASP A 47 5.72 2.49 6.34
CA ASP A 47 6.57 2.36 5.16
C ASP A 47 6.16 1.18 4.26
N GLU A 48 6.43 1.31 2.97
CA GLU A 48 6.48 0.20 2.02
C GLU A 48 7.42 -0.90 2.52
N VAL A 49 7.13 -2.14 2.14
CA VAL A 49 7.89 -3.31 2.58
C VAL A 49 8.48 -4.09 1.41
N CYS A 50 9.62 -4.73 1.67
CA CYS A 50 10.20 -5.68 0.74
C CYS A 50 9.49 -7.02 0.84
N VAL A 51 9.19 -7.63 -0.29
CA VAL A 51 8.61 -8.96 -0.39
C VAL A 51 9.50 -9.88 -1.20
N LEU A 52 9.67 -11.10 -0.73
CA LEU A 52 10.51 -12.12 -1.33
C LEU A 52 9.89 -13.51 -1.15
N PRO A 53 10.19 -14.49 -2.02
CA PRO A 53 9.64 -15.84 -1.90
C PRO A 53 10.22 -16.56 -0.69
N ASP A 54 9.50 -17.54 -0.18
CA ASP A 54 10.01 -18.43 0.86
C ASP A 54 11.33 -19.10 0.41
N GLY A 55 12.25 -19.24 1.36
CA GLY A 55 13.56 -19.83 1.09
C GLY A 55 14.58 -18.93 0.37
N HIS A 56 14.21 -17.69 0.05
CA HIS A 56 15.17 -16.76 -0.54
C HIS A 56 16.29 -16.42 0.45
N THR A 57 17.56 -16.34 -0.02
CA THR A 57 18.73 -16.12 0.83
C THR A 57 18.65 -14.82 1.65
N LEU A 58 18.07 -13.77 1.08
CA LEU A 58 17.85 -12.49 1.75
C LEU A 58 16.81 -12.55 2.87
N ALA A 59 16.04 -13.64 2.98
CA ALA A 59 15.08 -13.82 4.07
C ALA A 59 15.73 -13.93 5.45
N SER A 60 17.05 -14.19 5.52
CA SER A 60 17.82 -14.17 6.77
C SER A 60 18.05 -12.75 7.32
N LYS A 61 17.88 -11.71 6.52
CA LYS A 61 18.03 -10.30 6.95
C LYS A 61 16.70 -9.75 7.44
N ALA A 62 16.71 -9.02 8.54
CA ALA A 62 15.53 -8.31 9.05
C ALA A 62 15.21 -7.04 8.24
N VAL A 63 16.25 -6.40 7.67
CA VAL A 63 16.13 -5.16 6.89
C VAL A 63 16.93 -5.33 5.61
N LEU A 64 16.33 -5.00 4.47
CA LEU A 64 16.98 -5.03 3.18
C LEU A 64 17.43 -3.62 2.78
N GLN A 65 18.65 -3.55 2.28
CA GLN A 65 19.27 -2.35 1.72
C GLN A 65 19.07 -2.31 0.22
N PRO A 66 19.11 -1.14 -0.46
CA PRO A 66 19.11 -1.08 -1.91
C PRO A 66 20.15 -2.00 -2.55
N ALA A 67 21.36 -2.09 -1.97
CA ALA A 67 22.45 -2.95 -2.46
C ALA A 67 22.08 -4.45 -2.50
N ASP A 68 21.17 -4.92 -1.67
CA ASP A 68 20.73 -6.31 -1.65
C ASP A 68 19.96 -6.72 -2.92
N PHE A 69 19.45 -5.75 -3.64
CA PHE A 69 18.68 -5.96 -4.88
C PHE A 69 19.57 -5.93 -6.14
N ALA A 70 20.88 -5.71 -6.00
CA ALA A 70 21.79 -5.64 -7.14
C ALA A 70 21.73 -6.91 -7.99
N GLY A 71 21.34 -6.77 -9.27
CA GLY A 71 21.21 -7.88 -10.21
C GLY A 71 20.08 -8.88 -9.91
N GLN A 72 19.32 -8.68 -8.82
CA GLN A 72 18.18 -9.54 -8.50
C GLN A 72 17.03 -9.28 -9.49
N PRO A 73 16.27 -10.34 -9.84
CA PRO A 73 15.03 -10.16 -10.58
C PRO A 73 14.07 -9.31 -9.72
N PHE A 74 13.53 -8.26 -10.32
CA PHE A 74 12.65 -7.33 -9.63
C PHE A 74 11.32 -7.22 -10.35
N ILE A 75 10.22 -7.34 -9.60
CA ILE A 75 8.86 -7.14 -10.06
C ILE A 75 8.42 -5.78 -9.54
N SER A 76 7.82 -4.95 -10.38
CA SER A 76 7.46 -3.60 -10.02
C SER A 76 6.00 -3.28 -10.29
N LEU A 77 5.55 -2.17 -9.74
CA LEU A 77 4.36 -1.49 -10.22
C LEU A 77 4.65 -0.81 -11.58
N ALA A 78 3.62 -0.42 -12.30
CA ALA A 78 3.74 0.23 -13.60
C ALA A 78 4.51 1.56 -13.50
N ALA A 79 5.17 1.96 -14.58
CA ALA A 79 6.06 3.13 -14.59
C ALA A 79 5.36 4.46 -14.26
N VAL A 80 4.03 4.54 -14.45
CA VAL A 80 3.21 5.71 -14.10
C VAL A 80 2.86 5.78 -12.61
N ASP A 81 3.10 4.71 -11.86
CA ASP A 81 2.79 4.64 -10.43
C ASP A 81 3.74 5.52 -9.61
N PRO A 82 3.23 6.38 -8.70
CA PRO A 82 4.06 7.27 -7.89
C PRO A 82 5.06 6.54 -6.98
N TYR A 83 4.68 5.40 -6.41
CA TYR A 83 5.59 4.59 -5.57
C TYR A 83 6.70 3.98 -6.42
N ARG A 84 6.38 3.51 -7.62
CA ARG A 84 7.38 3.03 -8.57
C ARG A 84 8.43 4.10 -8.86
N GLN A 85 8.01 5.34 -9.12
CA GLN A 85 8.93 6.46 -9.41
C GLN A 85 9.82 6.78 -8.21
N GLN A 86 9.28 6.75 -6.98
CA GLN A 86 10.07 6.94 -5.76
C GLN A 86 11.08 5.79 -5.55
N ILE A 87 10.65 4.54 -5.76
CA ILE A 87 11.53 3.37 -5.68
C ILE A 87 12.66 3.50 -6.71
N ASP A 88 12.36 3.87 -7.95
CA ASP A 88 13.37 4.05 -8.99
C ASP A 88 14.39 5.13 -8.60
N ALA A 89 13.93 6.24 -8.01
CA ALA A 89 14.82 7.31 -7.53
C ALA A 89 15.74 6.83 -6.39
N ILE A 90 15.23 6.04 -5.44
CA ILE A 90 16.03 5.46 -4.34
C ILE A 90 17.15 4.58 -4.90
N PHE A 91 16.84 3.70 -5.85
CA PHE A 91 17.85 2.80 -6.44
C PHE A 91 18.85 3.57 -7.31
N ALA A 92 18.40 4.58 -8.05
CA ALA A 92 19.30 5.46 -8.81
C ALA A 92 20.28 6.22 -7.90
N GLN A 93 19.80 6.77 -6.78
CA GLN A 93 20.65 7.44 -5.78
C GLN A 93 21.66 6.48 -5.13
N ALA A 94 21.27 5.24 -4.92
CA ALA A 94 22.14 4.21 -4.37
C ALA A 94 23.14 3.65 -5.42
N GLY A 95 23.03 3.99 -6.70
CA GLY A 95 23.83 3.44 -7.77
C GLY A 95 23.60 1.93 -8.00
N VAL A 96 22.41 1.43 -7.71
CA VAL A 96 22.07 0.01 -7.77
C VAL A 96 21.14 -0.26 -8.95
N GLU A 97 21.56 -1.16 -9.82
CA GLU A 97 20.73 -1.66 -10.93
C GLU A 97 19.95 -2.91 -10.49
N ARG A 98 18.63 -2.86 -10.65
CA ARG A 98 17.75 -4.02 -10.52
C ARG A 98 17.52 -4.65 -11.88
N ARG A 99 17.44 -5.94 -11.96
CA ARG A 99 17.03 -6.63 -13.19
C ARG A 99 15.51 -6.66 -13.27
N MET A 100 14.91 -5.70 -13.97
CA MET A 100 13.44 -5.64 -14.14
C MET A 100 12.97 -6.91 -14.85
N ALA A 101 12.20 -7.74 -14.15
CA ALA A 101 11.63 -8.97 -14.69
C ALA A 101 10.27 -8.68 -15.34
N LEU A 102 9.46 -7.86 -14.67
CA LEU A 102 8.13 -7.51 -15.17
C LEU A 102 7.55 -6.34 -14.36
N ASP A 103 6.50 -5.70 -14.91
CA ASP A 103 5.69 -4.73 -14.19
C ASP A 103 4.18 -5.00 -14.35
N THR A 104 3.37 -4.47 -13.43
CA THR A 104 1.91 -4.58 -13.40
C THR A 104 1.29 -3.43 -12.61
N HIS A 105 0.02 -3.14 -12.83
CA HIS A 105 -0.74 -2.14 -12.07
C HIS A 105 -1.24 -2.63 -10.70
N SER A 106 -1.04 -3.90 -10.36
CA SER A 106 -1.65 -4.53 -9.17
C SER A 106 -0.60 -5.03 -8.19
N ALA A 107 -0.54 -4.45 -6.99
CA ALA A 107 0.30 -4.94 -5.90
C ALA A 107 -0.02 -6.40 -5.51
N ALA A 108 -1.28 -6.83 -5.61
CA ALA A 108 -1.67 -8.22 -5.39
C ALA A 108 -1.05 -9.15 -6.44
N SER A 109 -1.02 -8.74 -7.71
CA SER A 109 -0.34 -9.49 -8.77
C SER A 109 1.17 -9.54 -8.53
N VAL A 110 1.78 -8.44 -8.09
CA VAL A 110 3.21 -8.42 -7.68
C VAL A 110 3.46 -9.48 -6.60
N CYS A 111 2.70 -9.46 -5.50
CA CYS A 111 2.84 -10.43 -4.41
C CYS A 111 2.66 -11.87 -4.87
N ALA A 112 1.66 -12.14 -5.72
CA ALA A 112 1.42 -13.48 -6.26
C ALA A 112 2.63 -13.98 -7.09
N MET A 113 3.24 -13.12 -7.91
CA MET A 113 4.41 -13.48 -8.71
C MET A 113 5.69 -13.62 -7.88
N VAL A 114 5.86 -12.79 -6.85
CA VAL A 114 6.95 -12.96 -5.87
C VAL A 114 6.85 -14.32 -5.20
N ARG A 115 5.66 -14.71 -4.74
CA ARG A 115 5.42 -16.03 -4.14
C ARG A 115 5.85 -17.18 -5.04
N GLU A 116 5.63 -17.06 -6.35
CA GLU A 116 6.03 -18.06 -7.35
C GLU A 116 7.54 -17.98 -7.72
N GLY A 117 8.31 -17.11 -7.06
CA GLY A 117 9.76 -17.03 -7.25
C GLY A 117 10.20 -16.25 -8.48
N VAL A 118 9.33 -15.46 -9.11
CA VAL A 118 9.67 -14.68 -10.32
C VAL A 118 10.67 -13.56 -10.01
N GLY A 119 10.65 -13.02 -8.79
CA GLY A 119 11.57 -11.95 -8.38
C GLY A 119 11.26 -11.42 -6.99
N LEU A 120 11.93 -10.34 -6.63
CA LEU A 120 11.69 -9.55 -5.42
C LEU A 120 10.87 -8.32 -5.75
N ALA A 121 10.23 -7.71 -4.75
CA ALA A 121 9.51 -6.45 -4.95
C ALA A 121 9.52 -5.58 -3.69
N ILE A 122 9.10 -4.32 -3.86
CA ILE A 122 8.74 -3.40 -2.79
C ILE A 122 7.29 -3.00 -3.06
N VAL A 123 6.42 -3.17 -2.07
CA VAL A 123 4.97 -2.97 -2.20
C VAL A 123 4.36 -2.45 -0.90
N ASN A 124 3.13 -1.96 -1.01
CA ASN A 124 2.40 -1.52 0.16
C ASN A 124 2.19 -2.66 1.18
N PRO A 125 2.33 -2.33 2.46
CA PRO A 125 2.31 -3.33 3.54
C PRO A 125 0.94 -4.00 3.73
N LEU A 126 -0.15 -3.37 3.33
CA LEU A 126 -1.49 -3.97 3.45
C LEU A 126 -1.59 -5.21 2.56
N THR A 127 -1.27 -5.04 1.27
CA THR A 127 -1.27 -6.16 0.33
C THR A 127 -0.25 -7.22 0.73
N ALA A 128 0.97 -6.83 1.16
CA ALA A 128 1.98 -7.78 1.59
C ALA A 128 1.51 -8.66 2.77
N LEU A 129 0.82 -8.06 3.75
CA LEU A 129 0.29 -8.78 4.92
C LEU A 129 -0.77 -9.83 4.56
N ASP A 130 -1.54 -9.62 3.50
CA ASP A 130 -2.55 -10.59 3.03
C ASP A 130 -1.89 -11.86 2.46
N TYR A 131 -0.65 -11.75 1.97
CA TYR A 131 0.14 -12.87 1.44
C TYR A 131 1.15 -13.45 2.46
N ALA A 132 1.30 -12.82 3.63
CA ALA A 132 2.26 -13.26 4.63
C ALA A 132 2.01 -14.71 5.08
N GLY A 133 3.07 -15.52 5.12
CA GLY A 133 2.98 -16.94 5.49
C GLY A 133 2.35 -17.86 4.44
N GLN A 134 2.09 -17.36 3.23
CA GLN A 134 1.55 -18.12 2.11
C GLN A 134 2.58 -18.27 0.99
N GLY A 135 3.84 -18.54 1.32
CA GLY A 135 4.95 -18.63 0.36
C GLY A 135 5.65 -17.29 0.12
N LEU A 136 5.32 -16.26 0.90
CA LEU A 136 5.88 -14.92 0.81
C LEU A 136 6.41 -14.46 2.17
N GLN A 137 7.65 -13.97 2.18
CA GLN A 137 8.31 -13.35 3.30
C GLN A 137 8.27 -11.82 3.17
N ILE A 138 8.06 -11.13 4.29
CA ILE A 138 8.08 -9.67 4.35
C ILE A 138 9.30 -9.22 5.13
N ARG A 139 10.00 -8.19 4.64
CA ARG A 139 11.14 -7.56 5.31
C ARG A 139 11.01 -6.05 5.23
N ARG A 140 11.58 -5.37 6.21
CA ARG A 140 11.66 -3.91 6.18
C ARG A 140 12.63 -3.45 5.09
N PHE A 141 12.34 -2.32 4.49
CA PHE A 141 13.27 -1.63 3.62
C PHE A 141 14.07 -0.61 4.44
N ALA A 142 15.36 -0.46 4.19
CA ALA A 142 16.23 0.45 4.95
C ALA A 142 15.97 1.92 4.67
N VAL A 143 15.32 2.23 3.54
CA VAL A 143 14.95 3.59 3.15
C VAL A 143 13.47 3.77 3.42
N SER A 144 13.12 4.83 4.15
CA SER A 144 11.70 5.15 4.41
C SER A 144 11.00 5.54 3.11
N LEU A 145 9.89 4.89 2.86
CA LEU A 145 9.00 5.14 1.73
C LEU A 145 7.56 5.10 2.24
N PRO A 146 7.04 6.24 2.75
CA PRO A 146 5.75 6.26 3.42
C PRO A 146 4.59 5.89 2.51
N PHE A 147 3.83 4.87 2.90
CA PHE A 147 2.53 4.50 2.37
C PHE A 147 1.47 5.04 3.33
N THR A 148 0.66 5.96 2.85
CA THR A 148 -0.34 6.64 3.68
C THR A 148 -1.74 6.33 3.18
N VAL A 149 -2.59 5.85 4.07
CA VAL A 149 -4.02 5.70 3.82
C VAL A 149 -4.76 6.84 4.49
N THR A 150 -5.50 7.58 3.70
CA THR A 150 -6.27 8.76 4.11
C THR A 150 -7.76 8.47 4.00
N LEU A 151 -8.49 8.83 5.03
CA LEU A 151 -9.94 8.85 5.06
C LEU A 151 -10.44 10.16 4.46
N VAL A 152 -11.29 10.10 3.46
CA VAL A 152 -11.92 11.26 2.83
C VAL A 152 -13.38 11.32 3.26
N LYS A 153 -13.80 12.45 3.83
CA LYS A 153 -15.17 12.67 4.30
C LYS A 153 -15.81 13.83 3.55
N PRO A 154 -16.99 13.63 2.93
CA PRO A 154 -17.77 14.72 2.36
C PRO A 154 -18.22 15.72 3.45
N LEU A 155 -18.00 17.03 3.23
CA LEU A 155 -18.30 18.08 4.23
C LEU A 155 -19.79 18.39 4.37
N HIS A 156 -20.55 18.22 3.30
CA HIS A 156 -21.95 18.65 3.23
C HIS A 156 -22.95 17.50 3.42
N ARG A 157 -22.45 16.31 3.79
CA ARG A 157 -23.29 15.15 4.06
C ARG A 157 -23.45 14.96 5.56
N PRO A 158 -24.68 14.80 6.08
CA PRO A 158 -24.89 14.56 7.51
C PRO A 158 -24.17 13.29 7.97
N LEU A 159 -23.39 13.38 9.04
CA LEU A 159 -22.76 12.21 9.66
C LEU A 159 -23.84 11.32 10.28
N SER A 160 -24.04 10.13 9.73
CA SER A 160 -24.89 9.13 10.38
C SER A 160 -24.12 8.40 11.49
N GLN A 161 -24.83 7.87 12.48
CA GLN A 161 -24.20 7.02 13.51
C GLN A 161 -23.48 5.82 12.92
N LEU A 162 -23.97 5.27 11.81
CA LEU A 162 -23.34 4.14 11.12
C LEU A 162 -22.00 4.53 10.52
N VAL A 163 -21.90 5.71 9.93
CA VAL A 163 -20.62 6.23 9.39
C VAL A 163 -19.61 6.43 10.52
N ALA A 164 -20.02 7.00 11.66
CA ALA A 164 -19.15 7.19 12.81
C ALA A 164 -18.65 5.86 13.40
N LEU A 165 -19.51 4.85 13.51
CA LEU A 165 -19.12 3.52 13.96
C LEU A 165 -18.19 2.82 12.98
N PHE A 166 -18.41 3.00 11.68
CA PHE A 166 -17.52 2.44 10.65
C PHE A 166 -16.15 3.10 10.68
N GLU A 167 -16.08 4.42 10.84
CA GLU A 167 -14.83 5.16 11.03
C GLU A 167 -14.04 4.66 12.25
N GLN A 168 -14.72 4.43 13.39
CA GLN A 168 -14.08 3.84 14.57
C GLN A 168 -13.51 2.44 14.28
N ALA A 169 -14.25 1.60 13.55
CA ALA A 169 -13.79 0.28 13.16
C ALA A 169 -12.56 0.36 12.24
N LEU A 170 -12.53 1.30 11.29
CA LEU A 170 -11.37 1.53 10.42
C LEU A 170 -10.14 1.96 11.23
N HIS A 171 -10.29 2.86 12.20
CA HIS A 171 -9.18 3.27 13.08
C HIS A 171 -8.67 2.11 13.94
N ALA A 172 -9.55 1.28 14.47
CA ALA A 172 -9.18 0.08 15.23
C ALA A 172 -8.39 -0.89 14.37
N GLN A 173 -8.86 -1.14 13.13
CA GLN A 173 -8.18 -2.03 12.19
C GLN A 173 -6.82 -1.46 11.74
N ALA A 174 -6.71 -0.16 11.48
CA ALA A 174 -5.44 0.50 11.18
C ALA A 174 -4.42 0.35 12.33
N GLY A 175 -4.89 0.43 13.59
CA GLY A 175 -4.05 0.16 14.77
C GLY A 175 -3.55 -1.29 14.83
N GLU A 176 -4.39 -2.26 14.46
CA GLU A 176 -4.00 -3.67 14.38
C GLU A 176 -2.94 -3.91 13.29
N VAL A 177 -3.16 -3.36 12.09
CA VAL A 177 -2.20 -3.44 10.99
C VAL A 177 -0.84 -2.88 11.41
N LYS A 178 -0.81 -1.68 12.01
CA LYS A 178 0.44 -1.08 12.52
C LYS A 178 1.15 -1.99 13.51
N ARG A 179 0.43 -2.62 14.43
CA ARG A 179 1.03 -3.57 15.40
C ARG A 179 1.64 -4.78 14.72
N ARG A 180 0.97 -5.35 13.71
CA ARG A 180 1.52 -6.47 12.93
C ARG A 180 2.80 -6.09 12.19
N LEU A 181 2.86 -4.90 11.61
CA LEU A 181 4.05 -4.41 10.90
C LEU A 181 5.24 -4.15 11.84
N LEU A 182 4.99 -3.74 13.08
CA LEU A 182 6.05 -3.56 14.09
C LEU A 182 6.68 -4.87 14.56
N GLN A 183 6.05 -6.01 14.27
CA GLN A 183 6.53 -7.35 14.63
C GLN A 183 7.37 -8.02 13.50
N LEU A 184 7.48 -7.36 12.34
CA LEU A 184 8.33 -7.76 11.23
C LEU A 184 9.79 -7.36 11.48
#